data_357b79828c944778ea7481f474f88651
#
_entry.id   357b79828c944778ea7481f474f88651
#
_cell.length_a   1.000
_cell.length_b   1.000
_cell.length_c   1.000
_cell.angle_alpha   90.00
_cell.angle_beta   90.00
_cell.angle_gamma   90.00
#
_symmetry.space_group_name_H-M   'P 1'
#
loop_
_entity.id
_entity.type
_entity.pdbx_description
1 polymer ?
#
loop_
_entity_poly.entity_id
_entity_poly.type
_entity_poly.pdbx_seq_one_letter_code
_entity_poly.pdbx_strand_id
1 'polypeptide(L)' 'MNTLTEMMTLSFARPASDATKTEIAAWFEAKARLHEHLAALGGPDAELERTLAAKAHRRSSDLVSVAA' A
#
# COMPACT_ATOMS: atom_id res chain seq x y z
N MET A 1 6.21 6.18 13.73
CA MET A 1 5.92 6.73 12.39
C MET A 1 4.50 7.30 12.36
N ASN A 2 4.33 8.45 11.73
CA ASN A 2 3.04 9.14 11.71
C ASN A 2 2.20 8.67 10.51
N THR A 3 1.03 8.05 10.79
CA THR A 3 0.16 7.55 9.74
C THR A 3 -0.38 8.66 8.83
N LEU A 4 -0.61 9.85 9.37
CA LEU A 4 -1.05 10.98 8.57
C LEU A 4 0.01 11.35 7.55
N THR A 5 1.28 11.38 7.96
CA THR A 5 2.41 11.64 7.05
C THR A 5 2.49 10.57 5.98
N GLU A 6 2.31 9.30 6.34
CA GLU A 6 2.29 8.19 5.38
C GLU A 6 1.18 8.36 4.35
N MET A 7 -0.03 8.74 4.81
CA MET A 7 -1.16 8.96 3.91
C MET A 7 -0.87 10.08 2.92
N MET A 8 -0.30 11.18 3.40
CA MET A 8 0.06 12.30 2.55
C MET A 8 1.13 11.91 1.53
N THR A 9 2.17 11.19 1.99
CA THR A 9 3.24 10.72 1.11
C THR A 9 2.69 9.83 0.00
N LEU A 10 1.79 8.91 0.33
CA LEU A 10 1.16 8.05 -0.66
C LEU A 10 0.36 8.84 -1.68
N SER A 11 -0.37 9.86 -1.24
CA SER A 11 -1.15 10.70 -2.14
C SER A 11 -0.28 11.44 -3.14
N PHE A 12 0.85 11.99 -2.67
CA PHE A 12 1.78 12.72 -3.54
C PHE A 12 2.63 11.81 -4.41
N ALA A 13 2.90 10.59 -3.95
CA ALA A 13 3.73 9.62 -4.67
C ALA A 13 2.92 8.70 -5.58
N ARG A 14 1.64 8.99 -5.81
CA ARG A 14 0.80 8.15 -6.68
C ARG A 14 1.44 8.01 -8.05
N PRO A 15 1.57 6.78 -8.58
CA PRO A 15 2.26 6.55 -9.84
C PRO A 15 1.62 7.30 -11.01
N ALA A 16 2.45 7.81 -11.90
CA ALA A 16 1.99 8.44 -13.14
C ALA A 16 1.46 7.35 -14.09
N SER A 17 0.73 7.79 -15.13
CA SER A 17 0.14 6.85 -16.09
C SER A 17 1.17 6.03 -16.84
N ASP A 18 2.40 6.54 -16.97
CA ASP A 18 3.51 5.86 -17.65
C ASP A 18 4.47 5.16 -16.68
N ALA A 19 4.10 5.04 -15.42
CA ALA A 19 4.94 4.38 -14.41
C ALA A 19 5.19 2.92 -14.78
N THR A 20 6.38 2.42 -14.43
CA THR A 20 6.71 1.01 -14.63
C THR A 20 5.95 0.14 -13.63
N LYS A 21 5.82 -1.14 -13.94
CA LYS A 21 5.18 -2.09 -13.01
C LYS A 21 5.93 -2.14 -11.68
N THR A 22 7.25 -2.02 -11.72
CA THR A 22 8.07 -1.99 -10.48
C THR A 22 7.72 -0.76 -9.63
N GLU A 23 7.56 0.40 -10.26
CA GLU A 23 7.19 1.63 -9.55
C GLU A 23 5.80 1.51 -8.94
N ILE A 24 4.84 0.95 -9.70
CA ILE A 24 3.48 0.73 -9.22
C ILE A 24 3.48 -0.26 -8.06
N ALA A 25 4.25 -1.34 -8.19
CA ALA A 25 4.35 -2.36 -7.14
C ALA A 25 4.91 -1.76 -5.85
N ALA A 26 5.92 -0.91 -5.95
CA ALA A 26 6.51 -0.23 -4.78
C ALA A 26 5.47 0.66 -4.07
N TRP A 27 4.62 1.33 -4.84
CA TRP A 27 3.57 2.15 -4.28
C TRP A 27 2.55 1.29 -3.51
N PHE A 28 2.15 0.14 -4.08
CA PHE A 28 1.23 -0.77 -3.40
C PHE A 28 1.85 -1.37 -2.13
N GLU A 29 3.16 -1.63 -2.12
CA GLU A 29 3.85 -2.07 -0.90
C GLU A 29 3.79 -1.00 0.19
N ALA A 30 4.00 0.26 -0.17
CA ALA A 30 3.90 1.36 0.78
C ALA A 30 2.46 1.51 1.28
N LYS A 31 1.49 1.31 0.41
CA LYS A 31 0.07 1.33 0.79
C LYS A 31 -0.25 0.20 1.76
N ALA A 32 0.29 -0.99 1.52
CA ALA A 32 0.11 -2.13 2.42
C ALA A 32 0.65 -1.82 3.82
N ARG A 33 1.83 -1.23 3.89
CA ARG A 33 2.43 -0.85 5.19
C ARG A 33 1.57 0.18 5.92
N LEU A 34 0.99 1.12 5.19
CA LEU A 34 0.09 2.11 5.81
C LEU A 34 -1.11 1.41 6.45
N HIS A 35 -1.76 0.50 5.72
CA HIS A 35 -2.90 -0.22 6.26
C HIS A 35 -2.52 -1.13 7.43
N GLU A 36 -1.33 -1.73 7.41
CA GLU A 36 -0.82 -2.50 8.55
C GLU A 36 -0.64 -1.62 9.78
N HIS A 37 -0.12 -0.41 9.61
CA HIS A 37 0.03 0.53 10.72
C HIS A 37 -1.32 0.95 11.27
N LEU A 38 -2.30 1.20 10.40
CA LEU A 38 -3.66 1.53 10.82
C LEU A 38 -4.30 0.37 11.57
N ALA A 39 -4.09 -0.87 11.11
CA ALA A 39 -4.60 -2.06 11.79
C ALA A 39 -3.99 -2.20 13.19
N ALA A 40 -2.69 -1.89 13.32
CA ALA A 40 -1.98 -1.98 14.59
C ALA A 40 -2.50 -1.00 15.63
N LEU A 41 -3.12 0.09 15.21
CA LEU A 41 -3.73 1.05 16.13
C LEU A 41 -4.99 0.48 16.80
N GLY A 42 -5.54 -0.59 16.25
CA GLY A 42 -6.74 -1.24 16.79
C GLY A 42 -8.01 -0.50 16.40
N GLY A 43 -9.07 -0.77 17.13
CA GLY A 43 -10.36 -0.14 16.88
C GLY A 43 -11.25 -0.96 15.96
N PRO A 44 -12.45 -0.45 15.64
CA PRO A 44 -13.46 -1.22 14.91
C PRO A 44 -13.06 -1.54 13.47
N ASP A 45 -12.16 -0.77 12.87
CA ASP A 45 -11.76 -0.95 11.47
C ASP A 45 -10.48 -1.78 11.31
N ALA A 46 -9.91 -2.32 12.38
CA ALA A 46 -8.64 -3.06 12.33
C ALA A 46 -8.71 -4.24 11.35
N GLU A 47 -9.80 -5.00 11.36
CA GLU A 47 -9.97 -6.13 10.44
C GLU A 47 -10.03 -5.68 8.98
N LEU A 48 -10.75 -4.60 8.72
CA LEU A 48 -10.83 -4.03 7.38
C LEU A 48 -9.44 -3.57 6.92
N GLU A 49 -8.69 -2.92 7.80
CA GLU A 49 -7.34 -2.45 7.47
C GLU A 49 -6.41 -3.61 7.15
N ARG A 50 -6.50 -4.73 7.89
CA ARG A 50 -5.71 -5.93 7.60
C ARG A 50 -6.05 -6.49 6.21
N THR A 51 -7.34 -6.51 5.86
CA THR A 51 -7.79 -6.98 4.56
C THR A 51 -7.26 -6.09 3.44
N LEU A 52 -7.30 -4.77 3.63
CA LEU A 52 -6.78 -3.83 2.65
C LEU A 52 -5.27 -3.95 2.50
N ALA A 53 -4.56 -4.18 3.59
CA ALA A 53 -3.11 -4.41 3.55
C ALA A 53 -2.78 -5.67 2.73
N ALA A 54 -3.52 -6.76 2.97
CA ALA A 54 -3.32 -8.01 2.24
C ALA A 54 -3.58 -7.85 0.76
N LYS A 55 -4.63 -7.12 0.39
CA LYS A 55 -4.96 -6.86 -1.01
C LYS A 55 -3.87 -6.03 -1.71
N ALA A 56 -3.38 -4.98 -1.05
CA ALA A 56 -2.33 -4.14 -1.60
C ALA A 56 -1.05 -4.93 -1.79
N HIS A 57 -0.71 -5.77 -0.80
CA HIS A 57 0.47 -6.62 -0.86
C HIS A 57 0.39 -7.63 -2.01
N ARG A 58 -0.78 -8.26 -2.18
CA ARG A 58 -1.02 -9.18 -3.28
C ARG A 58 -0.91 -8.48 -4.63
N ARG A 59 -1.46 -7.27 -4.73
CA ARG A 59 -1.39 -6.50 -5.97
C ARG A 59 0.07 -6.20 -6.33
N SER A 60 0.88 -5.82 -5.34
CA SER A 60 2.30 -5.59 -5.54
C SER A 60 3.00 -6.84 -6.05
N SER A 61 2.75 -7.99 -5.41
CA SER A 61 3.35 -9.26 -5.79
C SER A 61 2.97 -9.66 -7.22
N ASP A 62 1.70 -9.50 -7.57
CA ASP A 62 1.20 -9.83 -8.91
C ASP A 62 1.88 -8.98 -9.99
N LEU A 63 2.05 -7.69 -9.72
CA LEU A 63 2.71 -6.78 -10.66
C LEU A 63 4.16 -7.18 -10.89
N VAL A 64 4.87 -7.55 -9.85
CA VAL A 64 6.28 -7.99 -9.94
C VAL A 64 6.36 -9.31 -10.70
N SER A 65 5.47 -10.26 -10.42
CA SER A 65 5.43 -11.55 -11.12
C SER A 65 5.23 -11.38 -12.62
N VAL A 66 4.31 -10.49 -13.00
CA VAL A 66 4.04 -10.23 -14.42
C VAL A 66 5.22 -9.53 -15.08
N ALA A 67 5.93 -8.67 -14.36
CA ALA A 67 7.09 -7.95 -14.87
C ALA A 67 8.32 -8.84 -15.03
N ALA A 68 8.38 -9.91 -14.24
CA ALA A 68 9.49 -10.88 -14.33
C ALA A 68 9.34 -11.79 -15.56
#